data_14e9d7f4f15163537125cd233f840910
#
_entry.id   14e9d7f4f15163537125cd233f840910
#
_cell.length_a   1.000
_cell.length_b   1.000
_cell.length_c   1.000
_cell.angle_alpha   90.00
_cell.angle_beta   90.00
_cell.angle_gamma   90.00
#
_symmetry.space_group_name_H-M   'P 1'
#
loop_
_entity.id
_entity.type
_entity.pdbx_description
1 polymer ?
#
loop_
_entity_poly.entity_id
_entity_poly.type
_entity_poly.pdbx_seq_one_letter_code
_entity_poly.pdbx_strand_id
1 'polypeptide(L)'
;ALCAVDNTFATPYLQRPLEHGADIVSQSLTKYLGGHSDTIGGALIVDDEELDERLGFYQNSVGATPGPFDAFLVLRGTKTLPVRMDRHCENAMELAEWLQGHDAVDRVYYPGLESHPDHELAAEQMDDFGGMLSFELDGTLDEASTVVSETEVFTLAESLGGVESLIEQPAAMTHAAIPREERIAAGLTDGLIRVSVGIEHVDDMKTDLAAAFDAALS
;
A
#
# COMPACT_ATOMS: atom_id res chain seq x y z
N ALA A 1 15.45 -23.52 -6.27
CA ALA A 1 14.81 -22.70 -5.24
C ALA A 1 13.48 -22.22 -5.82
N LEU A 2 12.45 -22.10 -5.00
CA LEU A 2 11.16 -21.54 -5.40
C LEU A 2 11.19 -20.01 -5.21
N CYS A 3 10.58 -19.29 -6.15
CA CYS A 3 10.36 -17.86 -6.08
C CYS A 3 8.92 -17.60 -5.60
N ALA A 4 8.75 -16.95 -4.46
CA ALA A 4 7.46 -16.53 -3.95
C ALA A 4 7.38 -14.99 -3.96
N VAL A 5 6.32 -14.44 -4.52
CA VAL A 5 6.09 -13.00 -4.65
C VAL A 5 4.84 -12.61 -3.87
N ASP A 6 4.97 -11.66 -2.95
CA ASP A 6 3.82 -10.98 -2.36
C ASP A 6 3.37 -9.86 -3.30
N ASN A 7 2.22 -10.07 -3.94
CA ASN A 7 1.67 -9.16 -4.94
C ASN A 7 0.51 -8.30 -4.39
N THR A 8 0.44 -8.15 -3.07
CA THR A 8 -0.66 -7.45 -2.40
C THR A 8 -0.85 -6.02 -2.90
N PHE A 9 0.24 -5.27 -3.15
CA PHE A 9 0.17 -3.87 -3.54
C PHE A 9 -0.29 -3.68 -4.99
N ALA A 10 0.19 -4.54 -5.89
CA ALA A 10 -0.15 -4.45 -7.30
C ALA A 10 -1.50 -5.12 -7.63
N THR A 11 -1.88 -6.15 -6.88
CA THR A 11 -3.03 -7.02 -7.19
C THR A 11 -2.87 -7.76 -8.51
N PRO A 12 -3.68 -8.77 -8.82
CA PRO A 12 -3.64 -9.43 -10.13
C PRO A 12 -4.14 -8.52 -11.28
N TYR A 13 -4.69 -7.36 -10.96
CA TYR A 13 -5.12 -6.39 -11.95
C TYR A 13 -3.93 -5.64 -12.57
N LEU A 14 -2.95 -5.23 -11.75
CA LEU A 14 -1.81 -4.47 -12.23
C LEU A 14 -0.56 -5.33 -12.52
N GLN A 15 -0.40 -6.47 -11.86
CA GLN A 15 0.77 -7.34 -12.05
C GLN A 15 0.40 -8.81 -11.90
N ARG A 16 0.98 -9.65 -12.75
CA ARG A 16 0.76 -11.12 -12.76
C ARG A 16 2.10 -11.86 -12.64
N PRO A 17 2.64 -12.02 -11.40
CA PRO A 17 4.00 -12.54 -11.21
C PRO A 17 4.24 -13.96 -11.74
N LEU A 18 3.21 -14.82 -11.84
CA LEU A 18 3.35 -16.14 -12.47
C LEU A 18 3.79 -16.03 -13.95
N GLU A 19 3.32 -15.01 -14.66
CA GLU A 19 3.72 -14.75 -16.06
C GLU A 19 5.18 -14.28 -16.17
N HIS A 20 5.77 -13.81 -15.06
CA HIS A 20 7.18 -13.40 -14.93
C HIS A 20 8.06 -14.48 -14.29
N GLY A 21 7.56 -15.69 -14.09
CA GLY A 21 8.33 -16.84 -13.61
C GLY A 21 8.36 -17.03 -12.09
N ALA A 22 7.44 -16.39 -11.36
CA ALA A 22 7.21 -16.75 -9.96
C ALA A 22 6.55 -18.14 -9.86
N ASP A 23 6.91 -18.90 -8.83
CA ASP A 23 6.31 -20.21 -8.54
C ASP A 23 5.06 -20.07 -7.66
N ILE A 24 5.04 -19.08 -6.77
CA ILE A 24 3.96 -18.84 -5.80
C ILE A 24 3.67 -17.33 -5.75
N VAL A 25 2.41 -16.97 -5.82
CA VAL A 25 1.96 -15.60 -5.56
C VAL A 25 1.14 -15.57 -4.28
N SER A 26 1.53 -14.70 -3.35
CA SER A 26 0.79 -14.38 -2.13
C SER A 26 -0.04 -13.11 -2.34
N GLN A 27 -1.26 -13.13 -1.83
CA GLN A 27 -2.17 -11.97 -1.83
C GLN A 27 -2.79 -11.81 -0.45
N SER A 28 -2.72 -10.62 0.12
CA SER A 28 -3.57 -10.27 1.25
C SER A 28 -4.97 -9.92 0.77
N LEU A 29 -5.94 -10.75 1.10
CA LEU A 29 -7.36 -10.48 0.83
C LEU A 29 -7.89 -9.34 1.68
N THR A 30 -7.22 -9.04 2.79
CA THR A 30 -7.48 -7.92 3.71
C THR A 30 -7.36 -6.55 3.03
N LYS A 31 -6.53 -6.46 1.97
CA LYS A 31 -6.13 -5.22 1.31
C LYS A 31 -7.02 -4.94 0.08
N TYR A 32 -6.45 -4.54 -1.03
CA TYR A 32 -7.16 -4.17 -2.27
C TYR A 32 -8.20 -5.19 -2.76
N LEU A 33 -7.96 -6.50 -2.57
CA LEU A 33 -8.90 -7.53 -3.04
C LEU A 33 -10.24 -7.46 -2.29
N GLY A 34 -10.22 -7.34 -0.97
CA GLY A 34 -11.41 -7.02 -0.17
C GLY A 34 -11.83 -5.57 -0.36
N GLY A 35 -10.90 -4.65 -0.15
CA GLY A 35 -10.99 -3.24 -0.48
C GLY A 35 -11.90 -2.38 0.40
N HIS A 36 -12.44 -2.94 1.50
CA HIS A 36 -13.44 -2.25 2.33
C HIS A 36 -13.13 -2.33 3.83
N SER A 37 -11.90 -2.72 4.22
CA SER A 37 -11.44 -2.78 5.61
C SER A 37 -12.34 -3.60 6.57
N ASP A 38 -13.07 -4.59 6.02
CA ASP A 38 -14.13 -5.33 6.70
C ASP A 38 -13.82 -6.84 6.85
N THR A 39 -12.66 -7.32 6.37
CA THR A 39 -12.28 -8.74 6.44
C THR A 39 -10.77 -8.92 6.53
N ILE A 40 -10.35 -10.05 7.10
CA ILE A 40 -8.95 -10.47 7.16
C ILE A 40 -8.82 -11.81 6.45
N GLY A 41 -7.86 -11.92 5.53
CA GLY A 41 -7.63 -13.14 4.81
C GLY A 41 -6.40 -13.10 3.92
N GLY A 42 -6.04 -14.25 3.37
CA GLY A 42 -4.94 -14.41 2.42
C GLY A 42 -5.26 -15.47 1.38
N ALA A 43 -4.57 -15.39 0.26
CA ALA A 43 -4.61 -16.41 -0.78
C ALA A 43 -3.20 -16.70 -1.27
N LEU A 44 -2.94 -17.97 -1.62
CA LEU A 44 -1.77 -18.38 -2.37
C LEU A 44 -2.24 -18.86 -3.75
N ILE A 45 -1.55 -18.44 -4.78
CA ILE A 45 -1.85 -18.77 -6.16
C ILE A 45 -0.64 -19.45 -6.78
N VAL A 46 -0.86 -20.59 -7.41
CA VAL A 46 0.15 -21.39 -8.10
C VAL A 46 -0.46 -21.95 -9.38
N ASP A 47 0.36 -22.31 -10.35
CA ASP A 47 -0.02 -23.05 -11.57
C ASP A 47 0.62 -24.45 -11.64
N ASP A 48 1.44 -24.82 -10.65
CA ASP A 48 2.07 -26.13 -10.50
C ASP A 48 1.20 -27.05 -9.61
N GLU A 49 0.83 -28.23 -10.16
CA GLU A 49 -0.08 -29.17 -9.51
C GLU A 49 0.50 -29.77 -8.22
N GLU A 50 1.83 -30.02 -8.15
CA GLU A 50 2.48 -30.56 -6.94
C GLU A 50 2.49 -29.50 -5.83
N LEU A 51 2.72 -28.23 -6.17
CA LEU A 51 2.63 -27.13 -5.21
C LEU A 51 1.19 -26.95 -4.72
N ASP A 52 0.19 -27.01 -5.60
CA ASP A 52 -1.21 -26.90 -5.23
C ASP A 52 -1.64 -27.99 -4.23
N GLU A 53 -1.30 -29.25 -4.53
CA GLU A 53 -1.57 -30.36 -3.62
C GLU A 53 -0.91 -30.19 -2.24
N ARG A 54 0.34 -29.74 -2.21
CA ARG A 54 1.07 -29.52 -0.96
C ARG A 54 0.49 -28.36 -0.13
N LEU A 55 0.20 -27.25 -0.78
CA LEU A 55 -0.41 -26.07 -0.12
C LEU A 55 -1.82 -26.39 0.37
N GLY A 56 -2.63 -27.09 -0.43
CA GLY A 56 -3.96 -27.56 -0.04
C GLY A 56 -3.92 -28.53 1.15
N PHE A 57 -2.93 -29.41 1.21
CA PHE A 57 -2.71 -30.27 2.38
C PHE A 57 -2.42 -29.46 3.65
N TYR A 58 -1.55 -28.44 3.57
CA TYR A 58 -1.27 -27.57 4.72
C TYR A 58 -2.48 -26.76 5.13
N GLN A 59 -3.18 -26.16 4.18
CA GLN A 59 -4.40 -25.41 4.43
C GLN A 59 -5.44 -26.25 5.21
N ASN A 60 -5.69 -27.45 4.74
CA ASN A 60 -6.63 -28.37 5.39
C ASN A 60 -6.14 -28.83 6.78
N SER A 61 -4.86 -29.17 6.91
CA SER A 61 -4.29 -29.70 8.16
C SER A 61 -4.24 -28.65 9.28
N VAL A 62 -3.96 -27.39 8.94
CA VAL A 62 -3.90 -26.27 9.88
C VAL A 62 -5.29 -25.64 10.10
N GLY A 63 -6.22 -25.84 9.15
CA GLY A 63 -7.55 -25.21 9.19
C GLY A 63 -7.50 -23.72 8.78
N ALA A 64 -6.52 -23.31 7.98
CA ALA A 64 -6.35 -21.92 7.51
C ALA A 64 -7.35 -21.60 6.39
N THR A 65 -8.64 -21.58 6.73
CA THR A 65 -9.73 -21.30 5.79
C THR A 65 -10.53 -20.10 6.28
N PRO A 66 -10.96 -19.18 5.38
CA PRO A 66 -11.80 -18.06 5.76
C PRO A 66 -13.19 -18.53 6.21
N GLY A 67 -13.84 -17.76 7.08
CA GLY A 67 -15.24 -17.94 7.38
C GLY A 67 -16.11 -17.70 6.13
N PRO A 68 -17.31 -18.31 6.04
CA PRO A 68 -18.19 -18.11 4.87
C PRO A 68 -18.57 -16.65 4.63
N PHE A 69 -18.70 -15.86 5.70
CA PHE A 69 -19.04 -14.45 5.60
C PHE A 69 -17.84 -13.63 5.08
N ASP A 70 -16.63 -13.91 5.57
CA ASP A 70 -15.40 -13.28 5.06
C ASP A 70 -15.19 -13.61 3.59
N ALA A 71 -15.36 -14.87 3.19
CA ALA A 71 -15.30 -15.29 1.80
C ALA A 71 -16.32 -14.55 0.91
N PHE A 72 -17.54 -14.36 1.41
CA PHE A 72 -18.59 -13.60 0.72
C PHE A 72 -18.18 -12.13 0.53
N LEU A 73 -17.65 -11.47 1.58
CA LEU A 73 -17.20 -10.08 1.51
C LEU A 73 -16.06 -9.92 0.50
N VAL A 74 -15.06 -10.79 0.53
CA VAL A 74 -13.95 -10.78 -0.44
C VAL A 74 -14.46 -10.97 -1.87
N LEU A 75 -15.32 -11.98 -2.12
CA LEU A 75 -15.90 -12.24 -3.44
C LEU A 75 -16.73 -11.05 -3.93
N ARG A 76 -17.39 -10.34 -3.02
CA ARG A 76 -18.13 -9.11 -3.35
C ARG A 76 -17.17 -7.97 -3.68
N GLY A 77 -16.13 -7.76 -2.88
CA GLY A 77 -15.12 -6.71 -3.07
C GLY A 77 -14.35 -6.87 -4.39
N THR A 78 -13.95 -8.09 -4.74
CA THR A 78 -13.19 -8.35 -5.97
C THR A 78 -13.94 -7.97 -7.25
N LYS A 79 -15.28 -7.94 -7.23
CA LYS A 79 -16.07 -7.55 -8.41
C LYS A 79 -15.88 -6.10 -8.85
N THR A 80 -15.38 -5.25 -7.96
CA THR A 80 -15.09 -3.84 -8.24
C THR A 80 -13.59 -3.55 -8.27
N LEU A 81 -12.74 -4.57 -8.19
CA LEU A 81 -11.29 -4.40 -8.16
C LEU A 81 -10.77 -3.51 -9.31
N PRO A 82 -11.13 -3.74 -10.59
CA PRO A 82 -10.60 -2.93 -11.69
C PRO A 82 -10.90 -1.44 -11.52
N VAL A 83 -12.16 -1.07 -11.33
CA VAL A 83 -12.56 0.34 -11.22
C VAL A 83 -12.01 1.03 -9.97
N ARG A 84 -11.73 0.26 -8.89
CA ARG A 84 -11.08 0.80 -7.71
C ARG A 84 -9.58 1.00 -7.97
N MET A 85 -8.90 0.02 -8.56
CA MET A 85 -7.47 0.13 -8.87
C MET A 85 -7.20 1.27 -9.85
N ASP A 86 -8.01 1.45 -10.90
CA ASP A 86 -7.90 2.59 -11.80
C ASP A 86 -7.95 3.91 -11.03
N ARG A 87 -8.91 4.06 -10.11
CA ARG A 87 -9.03 5.28 -9.29
C ARG A 87 -7.91 5.45 -8.28
N HIS A 88 -7.46 4.37 -7.63
CA HIS A 88 -6.30 4.40 -6.72
C HIS A 88 -5.03 4.87 -7.44
N CYS A 89 -4.76 4.33 -8.64
CA CYS A 89 -3.59 4.70 -9.42
C CYS A 89 -3.66 6.16 -9.90
N GLU A 90 -4.82 6.59 -10.44
CA GLU A 90 -5.05 7.96 -10.88
C GLU A 90 -4.83 8.95 -9.73
N ASN A 91 -5.46 8.71 -8.59
CA ASN A 91 -5.32 9.56 -7.40
C ASN A 91 -3.88 9.56 -6.87
N ALA A 92 -3.23 8.40 -6.82
CA ALA A 92 -1.86 8.27 -6.30
C ALA A 92 -0.84 9.00 -7.18
N MET A 93 -0.97 8.93 -8.50
CA MET A 93 -0.11 9.66 -9.42
C MET A 93 -0.28 11.17 -9.22
N GLU A 94 -1.51 11.65 -9.23
CA GLU A 94 -1.79 13.08 -9.10
C GLU A 94 -1.37 13.64 -7.73
N LEU A 95 -1.51 12.84 -6.66
CA LEU A 95 -1.05 13.21 -5.33
C LEU A 95 0.48 13.19 -5.24
N ALA A 96 1.14 12.20 -5.85
CA ALA A 96 2.61 12.09 -5.87
C ALA A 96 3.26 13.27 -6.62
N GLU A 97 2.71 13.66 -7.77
CA GLU A 97 3.17 14.84 -8.52
C GLU A 97 2.99 16.13 -7.71
N TRP A 98 1.84 16.29 -7.04
CA TRP A 98 1.58 17.45 -6.19
C TRP A 98 2.55 17.52 -5.00
N LEU A 99 2.76 16.39 -4.31
CA LEU A 99 3.71 16.29 -3.19
C LEU A 99 5.15 16.59 -3.63
N GLN A 100 5.56 16.13 -4.82
CA GLN A 100 6.91 16.37 -5.35
C GLN A 100 7.20 17.87 -5.57
N GLY A 101 6.16 18.67 -5.78
CA GLY A 101 6.26 20.12 -5.96
C GLY A 101 6.00 20.93 -4.68
N HIS A 102 5.77 20.30 -3.54
CA HIS A 102 5.38 20.97 -2.30
C HIS A 102 6.60 21.30 -1.41
N ASP A 103 6.69 22.54 -0.93
CA ASP A 103 7.85 23.04 -0.15
C ASP A 103 8.10 22.27 1.17
N ALA A 104 7.08 21.64 1.75
CA ALA A 104 7.18 20.84 2.96
C ALA A 104 7.75 19.42 2.73
N VAL A 105 7.93 18.99 1.47
CA VAL A 105 8.29 17.63 1.10
C VAL A 105 9.68 17.60 0.48
N ASP A 106 10.59 16.87 1.11
CA ASP A 106 11.97 16.70 0.61
C ASP A 106 12.02 15.68 -0.53
N ARG A 107 11.25 14.59 -0.42
CA ARG A 107 11.25 13.50 -1.41
C ARG A 107 9.95 12.72 -1.42
N VAL A 108 9.56 12.26 -2.61
CA VAL A 108 8.44 11.34 -2.81
C VAL A 108 8.94 9.99 -3.35
N TYR A 109 8.42 8.90 -2.81
CA TYR A 109 8.66 7.53 -3.24
C TYR A 109 7.37 6.96 -3.83
N TYR A 110 7.27 6.96 -5.13
CA TYR A 110 6.17 6.37 -5.88
C TYR A 110 6.68 5.79 -7.20
N PRO A 111 6.42 4.51 -7.52
CA PRO A 111 6.98 3.89 -8.73
C PRO A 111 6.56 4.58 -10.04
N GLY A 112 5.44 5.31 -10.03
CA GLY A 112 4.97 6.08 -11.18
C GLY A 112 5.79 7.33 -11.52
N LEU A 113 6.59 7.84 -10.59
CA LEU A 113 7.45 8.99 -10.83
C LEU A 113 8.77 8.57 -11.50
N GLU A 114 9.22 9.30 -12.50
CA GLU A 114 10.53 9.07 -13.16
C GLU A 114 11.72 9.19 -12.19
N SER A 115 11.54 9.88 -11.07
CA SER A 115 12.55 10.00 -10.01
C SER A 115 12.70 8.73 -9.15
N HIS A 116 11.77 7.78 -9.25
CA HIS A 116 11.87 6.50 -8.53
C HIS A 116 12.94 5.61 -9.18
N PRO A 117 13.87 5.01 -8.38
CA PRO A 117 14.99 4.24 -8.93
C PRO A 117 14.56 3.04 -9.79
N ASP A 118 13.40 2.45 -9.53
CA ASP A 118 12.87 1.28 -10.25
C ASP A 118 11.67 1.61 -11.13
N HIS A 119 11.52 2.89 -11.55
CA HIS A 119 10.40 3.32 -12.39
C HIS A 119 10.31 2.51 -13.70
N GLU A 120 11.42 2.36 -14.42
CA GLU A 120 11.46 1.62 -15.69
C GLU A 120 11.10 0.14 -15.49
N LEU A 121 11.59 -0.49 -14.41
CA LEU A 121 11.27 -1.87 -14.09
C LEU A 121 9.80 -2.03 -13.73
N ALA A 122 9.24 -1.11 -12.94
CA ALA A 122 7.82 -1.11 -12.61
C ALA A 122 6.95 -0.97 -13.88
N ALA A 123 7.32 -0.04 -14.77
CA ALA A 123 6.63 0.17 -16.04
C ALA A 123 6.73 -1.05 -17.00
N GLU A 124 7.78 -1.88 -16.89
CA GLU A 124 7.92 -3.12 -17.65
C GLU A 124 7.04 -4.25 -17.08
N GLN A 125 6.90 -4.32 -15.75
CA GLN A 125 6.26 -5.46 -15.08
C GLN A 125 4.80 -5.23 -14.70
N MET A 126 4.36 -3.97 -14.62
CA MET A 126 3.05 -3.58 -14.14
C MET A 126 2.25 -2.82 -15.20
N ASP A 127 0.94 -3.00 -15.18
CA ASP A 127 0.03 -2.26 -16.06
C ASP A 127 -0.20 -0.81 -15.58
N ASP A 128 -0.01 -0.54 -14.26
CA ASP A 128 0.01 0.77 -13.61
C ASP A 128 0.69 0.66 -12.23
N PHE A 129 0.92 1.76 -11.50
CA PHE A 129 1.86 1.85 -10.37
C PHE A 129 1.23 1.70 -8.98
N GLY A 130 -0.08 1.47 -8.91
CA GLY A 130 -0.79 1.21 -7.64
C GLY A 130 -1.12 2.45 -6.83
N GLY A 131 -1.71 2.21 -5.65
CA GLY A 131 -2.20 3.28 -4.76
C GLY A 131 -1.33 3.52 -3.51
N MET A 132 -0.09 3.00 -3.48
CA MET A 132 0.82 3.17 -2.34
C MET A 132 1.92 4.16 -2.67
N LEU A 133 2.07 5.19 -1.87
CA LEU A 133 3.20 6.13 -1.94
C LEU A 133 3.75 6.42 -0.54
N SER A 134 4.96 6.94 -0.49
CA SER A 134 5.54 7.51 0.72
C SER A 134 6.23 8.81 0.38
N PHE A 135 6.37 9.69 1.37
CA PHE A 135 7.15 10.92 1.22
C PHE A 135 7.93 11.24 2.48
N GLU A 136 9.02 11.96 2.31
CA GLU A 136 9.81 12.52 3.41
C GLU A 136 9.35 13.94 3.66
N LEU A 137 8.89 14.22 4.87
CA LEU A 137 8.65 15.57 5.34
C LEU A 137 10.01 16.25 5.62
N ASP A 138 10.21 17.47 5.15
CA ASP A 138 11.33 18.31 5.57
C ASP A 138 11.06 18.83 7.00
N GLY A 139 11.23 17.94 7.99
CA GLY A 139 10.85 18.21 9.37
C GLY A 139 11.32 17.16 10.36
N THR A 140 10.91 17.35 11.60
CA THR A 140 11.21 16.48 12.74
C THR A 140 10.22 15.33 12.89
N LEU A 141 10.53 14.38 13.79
CA LEU A 141 9.60 13.31 14.18
C LEU A 141 8.26 13.86 14.68
N ASP A 142 8.31 14.91 15.52
CA ASP A 142 7.11 15.49 16.14
C ASP A 142 6.26 16.24 15.10
N GLU A 143 6.89 16.94 14.15
CA GLU A 143 6.18 17.57 13.03
C GLU A 143 5.53 16.55 12.13
N ALA A 144 6.21 15.47 11.77
CA ALA A 144 5.61 14.37 11.00
C ALA A 144 4.46 13.69 11.76
N SER A 145 4.58 13.53 13.10
CA SER A 145 3.49 13.02 13.94
C SER A 145 2.29 13.97 13.96
N THR A 146 2.55 15.28 13.93
CA THR A 146 1.49 16.29 13.84
C THR A 146 0.79 16.20 12.50
N VAL A 147 1.52 16.16 11.38
CA VAL A 147 0.92 16.01 10.05
C VAL A 147 -0.06 14.85 10.00
N VAL A 148 0.34 13.64 10.42
CA VAL A 148 -0.53 12.47 10.33
C VAL A 148 -1.71 12.51 11.30
N SER A 149 -1.64 13.34 12.34
CA SER A 149 -2.71 13.48 13.34
C SER A 149 -3.74 14.56 13.00
N GLU A 150 -3.36 15.53 12.16
CA GLU A 150 -4.21 16.68 11.79
C GLU A 150 -4.99 16.44 10.49
N THR A 151 -4.78 15.31 9.80
CA THR A 151 -5.59 14.94 8.64
C THR A 151 -7.00 14.54 9.02
N GLU A 152 -7.99 14.92 8.19
CA GLU A 152 -9.42 14.60 8.35
C GLU A 152 -9.93 13.63 7.27
N VAL A 153 -9.40 13.71 6.06
CA VAL A 153 -9.72 12.78 4.94
C VAL A 153 -8.91 11.50 5.06
N PHE A 154 -7.60 11.64 5.35
CA PHE A 154 -6.76 10.50 5.62
C PHE A 154 -6.95 10.01 7.05
N THR A 155 -7.35 8.77 7.20
CA THR A 155 -7.44 8.15 8.53
C THR A 155 -6.05 7.72 9.00
N LEU A 156 -5.63 8.16 10.19
CA LEU A 156 -4.40 7.70 10.84
C LEU A 156 -4.55 6.25 11.25
N ALA A 157 -4.01 5.34 10.45
CA ALA A 157 -4.07 3.91 10.71
C ALA A 157 -3.00 3.15 9.95
N GLU A 158 -2.59 2.02 10.52
CA GLU A 158 -1.87 0.98 9.79
C GLU A 158 -2.82 0.30 8.80
N SER A 159 -2.31 -0.39 7.83
CA SER A 159 -3.01 -1.09 6.77
C SER A 159 -2.91 -0.36 5.44
N LEU A 160 -3.66 -0.81 4.44
CA LEU A 160 -3.67 -0.23 3.10
C LEU A 160 -4.78 -0.84 2.24
N GLY A 161 -5.05 -0.21 1.10
CA GLY A 161 -5.84 -0.80 0.01
C GLY A 161 -7.35 -0.78 0.22
N GLY A 162 -7.83 -0.07 1.25
CA GLY A 162 -9.24 0.26 1.39
C GLY A 162 -9.67 1.36 0.43
N VAL A 163 -10.99 1.52 0.25
CA VAL A 163 -11.57 2.63 -0.51
C VAL A 163 -11.31 3.98 0.16
N GLU A 164 -11.14 3.98 1.48
CA GLU A 164 -10.69 5.12 2.29
C GLU A 164 -9.18 5.32 2.22
N SER A 165 -8.74 6.56 2.25
CA SER A 165 -7.33 6.92 2.35
C SER A 165 -6.79 6.73 3.77
N LEU A 166 -5.61 6.10 3.89
CA LEU A 166 -4.92 5.91 5.16
C LEU A 166 -3.55 6.59 5.13
N ILE A 167 -3.15 7.09 6.29
CA ILE A 167 -1.84 7.72 6.49
C ILE A 167 -1.19 7.15 7.75
N GLU A 168 0.13 6.97 7.73
CA GLU A 168 0.90 6.54 8.90
C GLU A 168 2.30 7.12 8.90
N GLN A 169 2.86 7.25 10.11
CA GLN A 169 4.29 7.53 10.32
C GLN A 169 4.95 6.24 10.81
N PRO A 170 5.70 5.52 9.96
CA PRO A 170 6.31 4.23 10.33
C PRO A 170 7.22 4.33 11.55
N ALA A 171 7.91 5.44 11.71
CA ALA A 171 8.85 5.69 12.82
C ALA A 171 8.20 5.66 14.20
N ALA A 172 6.98 6.18 14.33
CA ALA A 172 6.25 6.24 15.59
C ALA A 172 5.22 5.11 15.76
N MET A 173 4.91 4.37 14.68
CA MET A 173 3.86 3.34 14.65
C MET A 173 4.44 1.94 14.40
N THR A 174 4.48 1.48 13.17
CA THR A 174 4.85 0.11 12.80
C THR A 174 6.28 -0.27 13.15
N HIS A 175 7.20 0.68 13.23
CA HIS A 175 8.63 0.48 13.48
C HIS A 175 9.12 1.13 14.77
N ALA A 176 8.23 1.56 15.66
CA ALA A 176 8.57 2.21 16.92
C ALA A 176 9.43 1.34 17.87
N ALA A 177 9.34 0.01 17.74
CA ALA A 177 10.14 -0.93 18.53
C ALA A 177 11.60 -1.08 18.04
N ILE A 178 11.93 -0.59 16.84
CA ILE A 178 13.27 -0.68 16.26
C ILE A 178 14.11 0.52 16.75
N PRO A 179 15.36 0.29 17.24
CA PRO A 179 16.25 1.40 17.60
C PRO A 179 16.40 2.42 16.46
N ARG A 180 16.34 3.70 16.78
CA ARG A 180 16.36 4.80 15.79
C ARG A 180 17.49 4.68 14.78
N GLU A 181 18.72 4.34 15.25
CA GLU A 181 19.90 4.22 14.38
C GLU A 181 19.74 3.09 13.36
N GLU A 182 19.17 1.94 13.77
CA GLU A 182 18.90 0.80 12.89
C GLU A 182 17.80 1.13 11.89
N ARG A 183 16.77 1.83 12.32
CA ARG A 183 15.65 2.28 11.49
C ARG A 183 16.11 3.24 10.38
N ILE A 184 16.91 4.26 10.74
CA ILE A 184 17.49 5.21 9.79
C ILE A 184 18.44 4.50 8.82
N ALA A 185 19.28 3.58 9.30
CA ALA A 185 20.19 2.81 8.44
C ALA A 185 19.42 1.92 7.42
N ALA A 186 18.18 1.54 7.73
CA ALA A 186 17.27 0.83 6.83
C ALA A 186 16.45 1.78 5.91
N GLY A 187 16.70 3.10 5.97
CA GLY A 187 15.97 4.09 5.13
C GLY A 187 14.64 4.57 5.70
N LEU A 188 14.29 4.15 6.92
CA LEU A 188 13.06 4.60 7.59
C LEU A 188 13.39 5.80 8.50
N THR A 189 13.34 6.99 7.93
CA THR A 189 13.66 8.22 8.62
C THR A 189 12.57 8.66 9.61
N ASP A 190 12.84 9.72 10.37
CA ASP A 190 11.85 10.28 11.30
C ASP A 190 10.73 11.03 10.56
N GLY A 191 11.04 11.62 9.40
CA GLY A 191 10.09 12.36 8.55
C GLY A 191 9.32 11.50 7.54
N LEU A 192 9.59 10.19 7.47
CA LEU A 192 8.91 9.33 6.51
C LEU A 192 7.44 9.14 6.87
N ILE A 193 6.57 9.47 5.91
CA ILE A 193 5.12 9.28 5.98
C ILE A 193 4.71 8.34 4.84
N ARG A 194 3.91 7.31 5.16
CA ARG A 194 3.34 6.38 4.19
C ARG A 194 1.86 6.66 4.00
N VAL A 195 1.42 6.63 2.76
CA VAL A 195 0.03 6.86 2.37
C VAL A 195 -0.49 5.68 1.56
N SER A 196 -1.65 5.17 1.94
CA SER A 196 -2.50 4.34 1.11
C SER A 196 -3.59 5.23 0.52
N VAL A 197 -3.45 5.56 -0.74
CA VAL A 197 -4.37 6.48 -1.43
C VAL A 197 -5.67 5.77 -1.75
N GLY A 198 -6.79 6.32 -1.28
CA GLY A 198 -8.14 5.82 -1.51
C GLY A 198 -8.76 6.31 -2.82
N ILE A 199 -10.09 6.25 -2.89
CA ILE A 199 -10.85 6.62 -4.09
C ILE A 199 -11.65 7.92 -3.92
N GLU A 200 -11.41 8.69 -2.87
CA GLU A 200 -12.00 10.00 -2.62
C GLU A 200 -11.60 11.00 -3.71
N HIS A 201 -12.14 12.19 -3.67
CA HIS A 201 -11.75 13.24 -4.62
C HIS A 201 -10.32 13.73 -4.31
N VAL A 202 -9.45 13.72 -5.31
CA VAL A 202 -8.02 14.03 -5.10
C VAL A 202 -7.77 15.46 -4.59
N ASP A 203 -8.62 16.43 -4.97
CA ASP A 203 -8.50 17.81 -4.45
C ASP A 203 -8.82 17.89 -2.95
N ASP A 204 -9.72 17.04 -2.43
CA ASP A 204 -9.99 16.96 -0.99
C ASP A 204 -8.77 16.41 -0.25
N MET A 205 -8.12 15.40 -0.80
CA MET A 205 -6.85 14.84 -0.27
C MET A 205 -5.74 15.89 -0.22
N LYS A 206 -5.54 16.65 -1.31
CA LYS A 206 -4.53 17.72 -1.39
C LYS A 206 -4.81 18.82 -0.37
N THR A 207 -6.08 19.21 -0.24
CA THR A 207 -6.50 20.26 0.70
C THR A 207 -6.26 19.82 2.13
N ASP A 208 -6.56 18.57 2.46
CA ASP A 208 -6.37 17.97 3.78
C ASP A 208 -4.88 17.94 4.16
N LEU A 209 -4.02 17.43 3.28
CA LEU A 209 -2.57 17.42 3.51
C LEU A 209 -1.98 18.83 3.61
N ALA A 210 -2.41 19.77 2.78
CA ALA A 210 -1.94 21.16 2.86
C ALA A 210 -2.27 21.78 4.22
N ALA A 211 -3.48 21.56 4.71
CA ALA A 211 -3.89 22.05 6.04
C ALA A 211 -3.07 21.39 7.17
N ALA A 212 -2.80 20.08 7.05
CA ALA A 212 -1.98 19.36 8.02
C ALA A 212 -0.51 19.84 8.02
N PHE A 213 0.07 20.14 6.85
CA PHE A 213 1.41 20.75 6.73
C PHE A 213 1.46 22.13 7.36
N ASP A 214 0.46 22.99 7.10
CA ASP A 214 0.37 24.31 7.70
C ASP A 214 0.29 24.24 9.24
N ALA A 215 -0.47 23.26 9.77
CA ALA A 215 -0.58 23.06 11.21
C ALA A 215 0.71 22.56 11.87
N ALA A 216 1.48 21.73 11.18
CA ALA A 216 2.69 21.11 11.71
C ALA A 216 3.94 22.00 11.60
N LEU A 217 4.03 22.84 10.55
CA LEU A 217 5.25 23.59 10.19
C LEU A 217 5.13 25.10 10.44
N SER A 218 4.07 25.56 11.11
CA SER A 218 3.82 26.99 11.44
C SER A 218 4.54 27.52 12.70
#